data_1b2cd5ac057028170191c69d7c3dc3e0
#
_entry.id   1b2cd5ac057028170191c69d7c3dc3e0
#
_cell.length_a   1.000
_cell.length_b   1.000
_cell.length_c   1.000
_cell.angle_alpha   90.00
_cell.angle_beta   90.00
_cell.angle_gamma   90.00
#
_symmetry.space_group_name_H-M   'P 1'
#
loop_
_entity.id
_entity.type
_entity.pdbx_description
1 polymer ?
#
loop_
_entity_poly.entity_id
_entity_poly.type
_entity_poly.pdbx_seq_one_letter_code
_entity_poly.pdbx_strand_id
1 'polypeptide(L)'
;MAEQMTELQLMMQERMNTGTAWTNNEEFDKNGYLVLKDLWSVDELYRPMPEERGQINYWGKKLDQFTHQPVEMQVEGSLAVYSHPQYRSIHSGIRMKLEKVIGRKLYNTYYYDRWYFDSQALHPHADRDACEISVSVHISSNIDTEWGFWIKTPDTYADKKKTQILVPGENRQLFLQPGDGILYRGCDRPHWREPMPGKVRKECRSFGKKTPKAFHQVFFHYVLADGQRAHCYMDRSR
;
A
#
# COMPACT_ATOMS: atom_id res chain seq x y z
N MET A 1 17.57 -16.74 -35.70
CA MET A 1 17.37 -15.29 -35.49
C MET A 1 16.85 -15.12 -34.08
N ALA A 2 17.63 -14.48 -33.19
CA ALA A 2 17.15 -14.20 -31.87
C ALA A 2 16.11 -13.07 -31.98
N GLU A 3 14.87 -13.33 -31.58
CA GLU A 3 13.86 -12.30 -31.48
C GLU A 3 14.36 -11.21 -30.49
N GLN A 4 14.44 -9.99 -30.98
CA GLN A 4 14.70 -8.83 -30.13
C GLN A 4 13.51 -8.68 -29.18
N MET A 5 13.76 -8.88 -27.88
CA MET A 5 12.76 -8.65 -26.86
C MET A 5 12.30 -7.18 -26.90
N THR A 6 11.00 -6.99 -26.80
CA THR A 6 10.44 -5.63 -26.68
C THR A 6 10.90 -4.98 -25.38
N GLU A 7 10.95 -3.65 -25.33
CA GLU A 7 11.31 -2.88 -24.12
C GLU A 7 10.46 -3.28 -22.91
N LEU A 8 9.18 -3.59 -23.14
CA LEU A 8 8.27 -4.11 -22.11
C LEU A 8 8.69 -5.50 -21.62
N GLN A 9 9.14 -6.40 -22.49
CA GLN A 9 9.62 -7.73 -22.13
C GLN A 9 10.94 -7.65 -21.36
N LEU A 10 11.85 -6.72 -21.74
CA LEU A 10 13.07 -6.42 -20.98
C LEU A 10 12.75 -5.85 -19.59
N MET A 11 11.83 -4.89 -19.51
CA MET A 11 11.35 -4.39 -18.22
C MET A 11 10.69 -5.47 -17.35
N MET A 12 9.91 -6.36 -17.96
CA MET A 12 9.31 -7.50 -17.24
C MET A 12 10.37 -8.50 -16.79
N GLN A 13 11.39 -8.74 -17.61
CA GLN A 13 12.50 -9.63 -17.27
C GLN A 13 13.42 -9.04 -16.20
N GLU A 14 13.68 -7.73 -16.21
CA GLU A 14 14.36 -7.03 -15.10
C GLU A 14 13.53 -7.06 -13.81
N ARG A 15 12.21 -6.94 -13.90
CA ARG A 15 11.29 -7.10 -12.77
C ARG A 15 11.24 -8.54 -12.26
N MET A 16 11.45 -9.53 -13.12
CA MET A 16 11.46 -10.95 -12.80
C MET A 16 12.84 -11.48 -12.39
N ASN A 17 13.94 -10.82 -12.79
CA ASN A 17 15.30 -11.15 -12.38
C ASN A 17 15.56 -10.73 -10.93
N THR A 18 14.90 -11.40 -10.02
CA THR A 18 15.06 -11.25 -8.58
C THR A 18 16.24 -12.04 -8.03
N GLY A 19 17.18 -12.46 -8.88
CA GLY A 19 18.40 -13.15 -8.48
C GLY A 19 19.48 -12.24 -7.89
N THR A 20 19.37 -10.92 -8.04
CA THR A 20 20.26 -9.94 -7.38
C THR A 20 19.56 -9.38 -6.15
N ALA A 21 20.22 -9.42 -5.02
CA ALA A 21 19.77 -8.78 -3.80
C ALA A 21 19.44 -7.31 -4.09
N TRP A 22 18.15 -6.97 -3.97
CA TRP A 22 17.64 -5.64 -4.30
C TRP A 22 17.83 -4.66 -3.14
N THR A 23 17.85 -5.21 -1.92
CA THR A 23 18.09 -4.50 -0.67
C THR A 23 19.10 -5.27 0.19
N ASN A 24 19.38 -4.80 1.41
CA ASN A 24 20.17 -5.53 2.40
C ASN A 24 19.30 -6.42 3.32
N ASN A 25 18.04 -6.65 2.95
CA ASN A 25 17.11 -7.48 3.69
C ASN A 25 16.66 -8.66 2.84
N GLU A 26 17.20 -9.82 3.10
CA GLU A 26 16.96 -11.05 2.35
C GLU A 26 15.48 -11.46 2.37
N GLU A 27 14.78 -11.26 3.50
CA GLU A 27 13.37 -11.61 3.63
C GLU A 27 12.52 -10.70 2.74
N PHE A 28 12.81 -9.39 2.73
CA PHE A 28 12.13 -8.43 1.86
C PHE A 28 12.37 -8.74 0.38
N ASP A 29 13.61 -9.05 0.01
CA ASP A 29 13.96 -9.39 -1.36
C ASP A 29 13.27 -10.68 -1.81
N LYS A 30 13.24 -11.70 -0.94
CA LYS A 30 12.59 -12.98 -1.20
C LYS A 30 11.07 -12.88 -1.32
N ASN A 31 10.42 -12.17 -0.40
CA ASN A 31 8.95 -12.13 -0.33
C ASN A 31 8.36 -10.95 -1.09
N GLY A 32 9.13 -9.88 -1.32
CA GLY A 32 8.65 -8.62 -1.86
C GLY A 32 7.83 -7.79 -0.86
N TYR A 33 7.77 -8.23 0.41
CA TYR A 33 7.12 -7.53 1.52
C TYR A 33 7.69 -7.93 2.88
N LEU A 34 7.44 -7.09 3.89
CA LEU A 34 7.66 -7.36 5.31
C LEU A 34 6.49 -6.86 6.15
N VAL A 35 6.17 -7.58 7.21
CA VAL A 35 5.25 -7.08 8.26
C VAL A 35 6.09 -6.43 9.35
N LEU A 36 5.85 -5.15 9.60
CA LEU A 36 6.52 -4.34 10.60
C LEU A 36 5.58 -4.14 11.78
N LYS A 37 5.85 -4.84 12.88
CA LYS A 37 5.07 -4.72 14.11
C LYS A 37 5.37 -3.40 14.82
N ASP A 38 4.33 -2.79 15.40
CA ASP A 38 4.43 -1.53 16.14
C ASP A 38 5.24 -0.46 15.38
N LEU A 39 4.98 -0.35 14.07
CA LEU A 39 5.73 0.56 13.20
C LEU A 39 5.60 2.00 13.67
N TRP A 40 4.39 2.41 14.10
CA TRP A 40 4.13 3.75 14.62
C TRP A 40 3.05 3.78 15.67
N SER A 41 3.09 4.79 16.55
CA SER A 41 2.09 4.98 17.60
C SER A 41 0.69 5.20 17.01
N VAL A 42 -0.27 4.44 17.50
CA VAL A 42 -1.68 4.57 17.08
C VAL A 42 -2.24 5.95 17.45
N ASP A 43 -1.86 6.48 18.60
CA ASP A 43 -2.33 7.80 19.08
C ASP A 43 -1.87 8.93 18.16
N GLU A 44 -0.66 8.82 17.60
CA GLU A 44 -0.14 9.79 16.64
C GLU A 44 -0.76 9.62 15.24
N LEU A 45 -1.16 8.39 14.88
CA LEU A 45 -1.79 8.07 13.60
C LEU A 45 -3.28 8.39 13.59
N TYR A 46 -3.94 8.27 14.74
CA TYR A 46 -5.38 8.41 14.80
C TYR A 46 -5.84 9.82 14.45
N ARG A 47 -6.87 9.90 13.66
CA ARG A 47 -7.68 11.11 13.45
C ARG A 47 -9.16 10.73 13.28
N PRO A 48 -10.08 11.63 13.64
CA PRO A 48 -11.50 11.38 13.43
C PRO A 48 -11.82 11.29 11.93
N MET A 49 -12.84 10.50 11.60
CA MET A 49 -13.34 10.39 10.24
C MET A 49 -13.95 11.74 9.80
N PRO A 50 -13.54 12.30 8.66
CA PRO A 50 -14.20 13.47 8.08
C PRO A 50 -15.66 13.20 7.73
N GLU A 51 -16.49 14.24 7.76
CA GLU A 51 -17.93 14.16 7.41
C GLU A 51 -18.11 13.88 5.91
N GLU A 52 -17.32 14.51 5.06
CA GLU A 52 -17.36 14.31 3.61
C GLU A 52 -16.70 13.02 3.20
N ARG A 53 -17.30 12.30 2.27
CA ARG A 53 -16.76 11.08 1.65
C ARG A 53 -16.19 11.38 0.26
N GLY A 54 -15.44 10.44 -0.27
CA GLY A 54 -14.80 10.53 -1.57
C GLY A 54 -13.32 10.87 -1.47
N GLN A 55 -12.76 11.43 -2.53
CA GLN A 55 -11.35 11.79 -2.57
C GLN A 55 -11.17 13.28 -2.25
N ILE A 56 -10.42 13.57 -1.20
CA ILE A 56 -10.15 14.93 -0.72
C ILE A 56 -8.64 15.11 -0.65
N ASN A 57 -8.12 16.24 -1.12
CA ASN A 57 -6.79 16.66 -0.73
C ASN A 57 -6.86 17.73 0.38
N TYR A 58 -5.82 17.81 1.17
CA TYR A 58 -5.80 18.74 2.30
C TYR A 58 -5.85 20.23 1.90
N TRP A 59 -5.55 20.54 0.66
CA TRP A 59 -5.66 21.91 0.13
C TRP A 59 -7.10 22.31 -0.17
N GLY A 60 -8.10 21.50 0.22
CA GLY A 60 -9.52 21.76 0.05
C GLY A 60 -10.03 21.65 -1.38
N LYS A 61 -9.19 21.19 -2.31
CA LYS A 61 -9.63 20.98 -3.69
C LYS A 61 -10.28 19.60 -3.79
N LYS A 62 -11.53 19.57 -4.15
CA LYS A 62 -12.20 18.36 -4.64
C LYS A 62 -11.53 17.96 -5.94
N LEU A 63 -11.14 16.68 -6.05
CA LEU A 63 -10.34 16.23 -7.19
C LEU A 63 -11.14 16.11 -8.48
N ASP A 64 -12.45 16.05 -8.40
CA ASP A 64 -13.32 16.19 -9.57
C ASP A 64 -13.73 17.66 -9.75
N GLN A 65 -13.04 18.34 -10.66
CA GLN A 65 -13.32 19.73 -10.99
C GLN A 65 -14.61 19.92 -11.84
N PHE A 66 -15.10 18.84 -12.44
CA PHE A 66 -16.26 18.90 -13.35
C PHE A 66 -17.58 18.63 -12.63
N THR A 67 -17.59 17.70 -11.71
CA THR A 67 -18.83 17.28 -11.03
C THR A 67 -19.01 17.98 -9.68
N HIS A 68 -17.97 18.60 -9.15
CA HIS A 68 -17.90 19.16 -7.79
C HIS A 68 -18.22 18.12 -6.68
N GLN A 69 -18.15 16.82 -7.02
CA GLN A 69 -18.34 15.72 -6.09
C GLN A 69 -16.99 15.13 -5.67
N PRO A 70 -16.80 14.74 -4.42
CA PRO A 70 -15.66 13.95 -4.02
C PRO A 70 -15.74 12.58 -4.71
N VAL A 71 -14.74 12.27 -5.54
CA VAL A 71 -14.68 10.99 -6.27
C VAL A 71 -13.52 10.17 -5.74
N GLU A 72 -13.81 8.96 -5.30
CA GLU A 72 -12.81 7.95 -5.01
C GLU A 72 -12.84 6.90 -6.14
N MET A 73 -11.85 6.98 -7.02
CA MET A 73 -11.81 6.18 -8.24
C MET A 73 -11.38 4.73 -8.01
N GLN A 74 -10.55 4.47 -7.01
CA GLN A 74 -10.00 3.12 -6.76
C GLN A 74 -10.95 2.25 -5.94
N VAL A 75 -11.64 2.85 -4.97
CA VAL A 75 -12.64 2.18 -4.13
C VAL A 75 -13.85 3.08 -4.00
N GLU A 76 -14.85 2.85 -4.84
CA GLU A 76 -16.04 3.67 -4.88
C GLU A 76 -16.72 3.79 -3.52
N GLY A 77 -17.08 5.01 -3.13
CA GLY A 77 -17.75 5.31 -1.87
C GLY A 77 -16.86 5.23 -0.63
N SER A 78 -15.56 4.95 -0.77
CA SER A 78 -14.59 5.13 0.32
C SER A 78 -14.28 6.62 0.52
N LEU A 79 -13.50 6.93 1.55
CA LEU A 79 -13.00 8.29 1.77
C LEU A 79 -11.47 8.25 1.76
N ALA A 80 -10.84 8.94 0.83
CA ALA A 80 -9.40 9.10 0.77
C ALA A 80 -9.01 10.56 1.01
N VAL A 81 -8.10 10.81 1.95
CA VAL A 81 -7.61 12.17 2.27
C VAL A 81 -6.13 12.26 1.98
N TYR A 82 -5.78 13.04 0.98
CA TYR A 82 -4.39 13.23 0.53
C TYR A 82 -3.70 14.37 1.27
N SER A 83 -2.44 14.13 1.62
CA SER A 83 -1.53 15.13 2.17
C SER A 83 -1.99 15.75 3.50
N HIS A 84 -2.74 15.01 4.33
CA HIS A 84 -3.16 15.52 5.63
C HIS A 84 -1.94 15.92 6.48
N PRO A 85 -1.88 17.14 7.06
CA PRO A 85 -0.69 17.66 7.75
C PRO A 85 -0.18 16.79 8.89
N GLN A 86 -1.07 16.12 9.61
CA GLN A 86 -0.73 15.20 10.69
C GLN A 86 0.30 14.15 10.27
N TYR A 87 0.23 13.65 9.03
CA TYR A 87 1.11 12.59 8.56
C TYR A 87 2.41 13.06 7.93
N ARG A 88 2.64 14.38 7.80
CA ARG A 88 3.84 14.91 7.14
C ARG A 88 5.14 14.52 7.83
N SER A 89 5.22 14.71 9.15
CA SER A 89 6.39 14.31 9.95
C SER A 89 6.51 12.80 10.07
N ILE A 90 5.38 12.12 10.22
CA ILE A 90 5.30 10.65 10.29
C ILE A 90 5.85 10.02 9.01
N HIS A 91 5.49 10.54 7.82
CA HIS A 91 6.01 10.09 6.54
C HIS A 91 7.54 10.08 6.52
N SER A 92 8.17 11.18 6.95
CA SER A 92 9.64 11.25 7.03
C SER A 92 10.22 10.36 8.13
N GLY A 93 9.53 10.24 9.27
CA GLY A 93 9.94 9.36 10.37
C GLY A 93 9.91 7.88 9.97
N ILE A 94 8.85 7.46 9.29
CA ILE A 94 8.75 6.09 8.74
C ILE A 94 9.84 5.86 7.70
N ARG A 95 10.10 6.79 6.77
CA ARG A 95 11.21 6.69 5.82
C ARG A 95 12.52 6.31 6.52
N MET A 96 12.88 7.03 7.59
CA MET A 96 14.13 6.76 8.32
C MET A 96 14.17 5.34 8.95
N LYS A 97 13.02 4.81 9.38
CA LYS A 97 12.93 3.43 9.87
C LYS A 97 13.11 2.44 8.72
N LEU A 98 12.44 2.68 7.58
CA LEU A 98 12.54 1.81 6.40
C LEU A 98 13.94 1.77 5.82
N GLU A 99 14.65 2.92 5.73
CA GLU A 99 16.03 2.98 5.27
C GLU A 99 16.96 2.06 6.09
N LYS A 100 16.69 1.92 7.39
CA LYS A 100 17.42 0.98 8.25
C LYS A 100 17.05 -0.48 7.98
N VAL A 101 15.76 -0.74 7.70
CA VAL A 101 15.24 -2.09 7.44
C VAL A 101 15.77 -2.64 6.13
N ILE A 102 15.74 -1.85 5.06
CA ILE A 102 16.13 -2.29 3.72
C ILE A 102 17.60 -1.94 3.35
N GLY A 103 18.28 -1.13 4.15
CA GLY A 103 19.65 -0.71 3.90
C GLY A 103 19.83 0.19 2.66
N ARG A 104 18.77 0.83 2.18
CA ARG A 104 18.77 1.71 1.01
C ARG A 104 18.16 3.06 1.34
N LYS A 105 18.67 4.12 0.70
CA LYS A 105 18.12 5.47 0.83
C LYS A 105 16.83 5.62 0.04
N LEU A 106 15.88 6.36 0.63
CA LEU A 106 14.56 6.60 0.05
C LEU A 106 14.29 8.09 -0.09
N TYR A 107 13.53 8.44 -1.13
CA TYR A 107 12.87 9.75 -1.25
C TYR A 107 11.38 9.60 -0.95
N ASN A 108 10.82 10.55 -0.20
CA ASN A 108 9.38 10.67 -0.01
C ASN A 108 8.73 11.04 -1.34
N THR A 109 7.61 10.39 -1.67
CA THR A 109 6.76 10.82 -2.78
C THR A 109 5.49 11.46 -2.25
N TYR A 110 4.50 10.68 -1.89
CA TYR A 110 3.26 11.19 -1.31
C TYR A 110 2.69 10.23 -0.28
N TYR A 111 1.63 10.67 0.39
CA TYR A 111 0.88 9.87 1.34
C TYR A 111 -0.58 10.26 1.34
N TYR A 112 -1.42 9.33 1.73
CA TYR A 112 -2.84 9.55 1.96
C TYR A 112 -3.36 8.51 2.94
N ASP A 113 -4.47 8.79 3.60
CA ASP A 113 -5.20 7.81 4.38
C ASP A 113 -6.56 7.55 3.77
N ARG A 114 -7.09 6.36 4.04
CA ARG A 114 -8.37 5.91 3.50
C ARG A 114 -9.22 5.25 4.58
N TRP A 115 -10.49 5.60 4.54
CA TRP A 115 -11.54 4.95 5.29
C TRP A 115 -12.33 4.08 4.33
N TYR A 116 -12.37 2.80 4.61
CA TYR A 116 -13.24 1.84 3.93
C TYR A 116 -14.50 1.63 4.73
N PHE A 117 -15.60 1.30 4.04
CA PHE A 117 -16.91 1.09 4.60
C PHE A 117 -17.52 -0.25 4.19
N ASP A 118 -18.78 -0.51 4.58
CA ASP A 118 -19.48 -1.78 4.36
C ASP A 118 -19.25 -2.38 2.97
N SER A 119 -18.79 -3.63 2.96
CA SER A 119 -18.58 -4.47 1.77
C SER A 119 -17.58 -3.95 0.74
N GLN A 120 -16.88 -2.87 1.01
CA GLN A 120 -15.83 -2.38 0.11
C GLN A 120 -14.64 -3.34 0.07
N ALA A 121 -14.01 -3.38 -1.10
CA ALA A 121 -12.83 -4.16 -1.41
C ALA A 121 -11.79 -3.28 -2.09
N LEU A 122 -10.55 -3.73 -2.14
CA LEU A 122 -9.51 -3.15 -2.99
C LEU A 122 -9.15 -4.21 -4.03
N HIS A 123 -9.46 -3.96 -5.30
CA HIS A 123 -9.19 -4.93 -6.36
C HIS A 123 -7.69 -5.20 -6.53
N PRO A 124 -7.30 -6.42 -7.01
CA PRO A 124 -5.92 -6.75 -7.30
C PRO A 124 -5.30 -5.74 -8.27
N HIS A 125 -4.17 -5.15 -7.87
CA HIS A 125 -3.44 -4.18 -8.68
C HIS A 125 -1.97 -4.12 -8.25
N ALA A 126 -1.14 -3.53 -9.09
CA ALA A 126 0.18 -3.04 -8.74
C ALA A 126 0.15 -1.51 -8.78
N ASP A 127 0.97 -0.90 -7.94
CA ASP A 127 1.05 0.55 -7.82
C ASP A 127 1.78 1.19 -9.01
N ARG A 128 1.63 2.50 -9.15
CA ARG A 128 2.37 3.33 -10.09
C ARG A 128 3.80 3.63 -9.60
N ASP A 129 4.65 4.12 -10.47
CA ASP A 129 6.09 4.32 -10.22
C ASP A 129 6.44 5.13 -8.96
N ALA A 130 5.63 6.13 -8.60
CA ALA A 130 5.82 6.89 -7.37
C ALA A 130 5.60 6.10 -6.07
N CYS A 131 5.16 4.85 -6.17
CA CYS A 131 4.90 3.91 -5.07
C CYS A 131 5.85 2.71 -5.12
N GLU A 132 7.09 2.89 -5.59
CA GLU A 132 8.09 1.81 -5.71
C GLU A 132 8.25 1.05 -4.40
N ILE A 133 8.33 1.80 -3.29
CA ILE A 133 8.32 1.29 -1.92
C ILE A 133 7.08 1.87 -1.24
N SER A 134 6.19 1.00 -0.83
CA SER A 134 4.93 1.38 -0.18
C SER A 134 4.85 0.82 1.24
N VAL A 135 4.24 1.58 2.12
CA VAL A 135 3.86 1.12 3.46
C VAL A 135 2.39 1.40 3.70
N SER A 136 1.64 0.36 4.00
CA SER A 136 0.25 0.47 4.45
C SER A 136 0.20 0.21 5.96
N VAL A 137 -0.26 1.19 6.74
CA VAL A 137 -0.35 1.10 8.21
C VAL A 137 -1.81 1.05 8.64
N HIS A 138 -2.17 0.04 9.43
CA HIS A 138 -3.51 -0.04 10.04
C HIS A 138 -3.61 0.95 11.19
N ILE A 139 -4.64 1.78 11.19
CA ILE A 139 -4.86 2.77 12.25
C ILE A 139 -5.97 2.30 13.18
N SER A 140 -7.15 2.02 12.65
CA SER A 140 -8.31 1.64 13.46
C SER A 140 -9.36 0.90 12.64
N SER A 141 -10.20 0.13 13.31
CA SER A 141 -11.40 -0.45 12.74
C SER A 141 -12.47 -0.61 13.80
N ASN A 142 -13.72 -0.73 13.38
CA ASN A 142 -14.85 -1.04 14.26
C ASN A 142 -15.48 -2.42 13.98
N ILE A 143 -14.82 -3.26 13.19
CA ILE A 143 -15.30 -4.62 12.85
C ILE A 143 -14.77 -5.66 13.83
N ASP A 144 -15.54 -6.72 14.03
CA ASP A 144 -15.26 -7.83 14.95
C ASP A 144 -14.37 -8.93 14.37
N THR A 145 -13.90 -8.74 13.14
CA THR A 145 -13.09 -9.70 12.38
C THR A 145 -11.89 -8.99 11.78
N GLU A 146 -10.73 -9.62 11.80
CA GLU A 146 -9.56 -9.08 11.11
C GLU A 146 -9.80 -9.04 9.59
N TRP A 147 -9.35 -7.96 8.95
CA TRP A 147 -9.45 -7.79 7.51
C TRP A 147 -8.08 -7.87 6.84
N GLY A 148 -7.82 -9.01 6.23
CA GLY A 148 -6.51 -9.34 5.66
C GLY A 148 -6.13 -8.46 4.47
N PHE A 149 -4.85 -8.14 4.39
CA PHE A 149 -4.20 -7.58 3.21
C PHE A 149 -3.59 -8.73 2.42
N TRP A 150 -3.95 -8.86 1.16
CA TRP A 150 -3.41 -9.86 0.27
C TRP A 150 -2.28 -9.31 -0.58
N ILE A 151 -1.24 -10.11 -0.76
CA ILE A 151 -0.10 -9.78 -1.61
C ILE A 151 0.45 -11.04 -2.29
N LYS A 152 0.87 -10.91 -3.54
CA LYS A 152 1.51 -12.00 -4.28
C LYS A 152 3.03 -11.92 -4.13
N THR A 153 3.67 -13.02 -3.68
CA THR A 153 5.14 -13.12 -3.64
C THR A 153 5.74 -13.13 -5.04
N PRO A 154 7.05 -12.88 -5.21
CA PRO A 154 7.72 -12.98 -6.50
C PRO A 154 7.59 -14.38 -7.11
N ASP A 155 7.51 -14.41 -8.43
CA ASP A 155 7.74 -15.65 -9.17
C ASP A 155 9.23 -16.02 -9.04
N THR A 156 9.53 -17.31 -9.01
CA THR A 156 10.89 -17.84 -8.90
C THR A 156 11.19 -18.80 -10.04
N TYR A 157 12.47 -19.12 -10.25
CA TYR A 157 12.87 -20.14 -11.20
C TYR A 157 13.45 -21.35 -10.46
N ALA A 158 12.98 -22.53 -10.79
CA ALA A 158 13.54 -23.78 -10.30
C ALA A 158 14.27 -24.51 -11.42
N ASP A 159 15.50 -24.97 -11.14
CA ASP A 159 16.23 -25.83 -12.06
C ASP A 159 15.67 -27.26 -12.00
N LYS A 160 15.13 -27.73 -13.11
CA LYS A 160 14.72 -29.11 -13.25
C LYS A 160 15.41 -29.74 -14.46
N LYS A 161 16.40 -30.60 -14.22
CA LYS A 161 17.16 -31.30 -15.25
C LYS A 161 17.77 -30.35 -16.33
N LYS A 162 18.43 -29.27 -15.89
CA LYS A 162 19.01 -28.21 -16.74
C LYS A 162 18.00 -27.33 -17.50
N THR A 163 16.73 -27.39 -17.15
CA THR A 163 15.70 -26.50 -17.67
C THR A 163 15.19 -25.60 -16.55
N GLN A 164 15.23 -24.29 -16.77
CA GLN A 164 14.60 -23.35 -15.83
C GLN A 164 13.08 -23.38 -15.99
N ILE A 165 12.39 -23.70 -14.91
CA ILE A 165 10.94 -23.73 -14.87
C ILE A 165 10.47 -22.57 -13.99
N LEU A 166 9.57 -21.73 -14.52
CA LEU A 166 8.94 -20.67 -13.78
C LEU A 166 8.02 -21.28 -12.70
N VAL A 167 8.25 -20.91 -11.45
CA VAL A 167 7.40 -21.24 -10.31
C VAL A 167 6.65 -19.97 -9.91
N PRO A 168 5.33 -19.91 -10.13
CA PRO A 168 4.53 -18.74 -9.78
C PRO A 168 4.60 -18.42 -8.29
N GLY A 169 4.64 -17.13 -7.97
CA GLY A 169 4.54 -16.66 -6.60
C GLY A 169 3.21 -17.01 -5.96
N GLU A 170 3.19 -17.08 -4.65
CA GLU A 170 2.03 -17.44 -3.84
C GLU A 170 1.27 -16.21 -3.36
N ASN A 171 -0.04 -16.34 -3.25
CA ASN A 171 -0.88 -15.34 -2.59
C ASN A 171 -0.77 -15.51 -1.08
N ARG A 172 -0.39 -14.43 -0.38
CA ARG A 172 -0.27 -14.40 1.08
C ARG A 172 -1.30 -13.44 1.65
N GLN A 173 -2.01 -13.88 2.67
CA GLN A 173 -2.91 -13.04 3.45
C GLN A 173 -2.23 -12.61 4.74
N LEU A 174 -2.18 -11.31 4.98
CA LEU A 174 -1.48 -10.71 6.11
C LEU A 174 -2.47 -9.93 6.97
N PHE A 175 -2.36 -10.09 8.29
CA PHE A 175 -3.21 -9.42 9.25
C PHE A 175 -2.40 -8.43 10.07
N LEU A 176 -2.94 -7.23 10.22
CA LEU A 176 -2.31 -6.12 10.93
C LEU A 176 -3.14 -5.70 12.13
N GLN A 177 -2.49 -5.53 13.25
CA GLN A 177 -3.06 -4.81 14.38
C GLN A 177 -2.88 -3.30 14.19
N PRO A 178 -3.67 -2.45 14.86
CA PRO A 178 -3.43 -1.00 14.86
C PRO A 178 -1.98 -0.68 15.23
N GLY A 179 -1.32 0.19 14.44
CA GLY A 179 0.09 0.52 14.57
C GLY A 179 1.05 -0.35 13.75
N ASP A 180 0.62 -1.54 13.31
CA ASP A 180 1.40 -2.39 12.41
C ASP A 180 1.40 -1.84 10.99
N GLY A 181 2.48 -2.10 10.25
CA GLY A 181 2.60 -1.77 8.83
C GLY A 181 3.03 -2.94 7.97
N ILE A 182 2.61 -2.93 6.72
CA ILE A 182 3.19 -3.77 5.67
C ILE A 182 4.05 -2.90 4.79
N LEU A 183 5.36 -3.19 4.75
CA LEU A 183 6.30 -2.67 3.75
C LEU A 183 6.26 -3.58 2.54
N TYR A 184 6.11 -3.04 1.32
CA TYR A 184 6.07 -3.86 0.10
C TYR A 184 6.58 -3.10 -1.12
N ARG A 185 6.94 -3.87 -2.16
CA ARG A 185 7.34 -3.36 -3.48
C ARG A 185 6.07 -3.06 -4.27
N GLY A 186 5.57 -1.83 -4.16
CA GLY A 186 4.25 -1.46 -4.67
C GLY A 186 4.09 -1.67 -6.18
N CYS A 187 5.10 -1.30 -6.97
CA CYS A 187 5.07 -1.44 -8.44
C CYS A 187 5.15 -2.90 -8.93
N ASP A 188 5.74 -3.78 -8.10
CA ASP A 188 6.11 -5.12 -8.55
C ASP A 188 5.22 -6.21 -7.96
N ARG A 189 4.55 -5.93 -6.85
CA ARG A 189 3.74 -6.91 -6.12
C ARG A 189 2.27 -6.63 -6.27
N PRO A 190 1.50 -7.47 -6.98
CA PRO A 190 0.05 -7.42 -6.95
C PRO A 190 -0.45 -7.55 -5.51
N HIS A 191 -1.31 -6.64 -5.11
CA HIS A 191 -1.89 -6.63 -3.78
C HIS A 191 -3.35 -6.18 -3.81
N TRP A 192 -4.13 -6.61 -2.80
CA TRP A 192 -5.57 -6.36 -2.76
C TRP A 192 -6.16 -6.60 -1.36
N ARG A 193 -7.42 -6.26 -1.21
CA ARG A 193 -8.27 -6.67 -0.10
C ARG A 193 -9.59 -7.22 -0.63
N GLU A 194 -9.96 -8.40 -0.16
CA GLU A 194 -11.29 -8.95 -0.39
C GLU A 194 -12.38 -8.07 0.24
N PRO A 195 -13.67 -8.25 -0.08
CA PRO A 195 -14.74 -7.48 0.56
C PRO A 195 -14.63 -7.52 2.08
N MET A 196 -14.81 -6.34 2.71
CA MET A 196 -14.66 -6.19 4.16
C MET A 196 -15.56 -7.17 4.93
N PRO A 197 -14.99 -8.07 5.74
CA PRO A 197 -15.72 -9.11 6.47
C PRO A 197 -16.39 -8.56 7.74
N GLY A 198 -16.99 -9.48 8.51
CA GLY A 198 -17.41 -9.23 9.87
C GLY A 198 -18.60 -8.29 10.02
N LYS A 199 -18.82 -7.88 11.27
CA LYS A 199 -19.87 -6.98 11.71
C LYS A 199 -19.27 -5.88 12.57
N VAL A 200 -20.00 -4.80 12.79
CA VAL A 200 -19.61 -3.76 13.75
C VAL A 200 -19.57 -4.36 15.15
N ARG A 201 -18.48 -4.16 15.87
CA ARG A 201 -18.32 -4.58 17.28
C ARG A 201 -19.42 -3.96 18.14
N LYS A 202 -19.91 -4.68 19.14
CA LYS A 202 -21.04 -4.27 20.00
C LYS A 202 -20.79 -2.91 20.65
N GLU A 203 -19.60 -2.69 21.18
CA GLU A 203 -19.16 -1.45 21.84
C GLU A 203 -19.07 -0.24 20.91
N CYS A 204 -18.97 -0.48 19.61
CA CYS A 204 -18.90 0.57 18.59
C CYS A 204 -20.27 0.94 18.01
N ARG A 205 -21.35 0.30 18.43
CA ARG A 205 -22.69 0.55 17.89
C ARG A 205 -23.33 1.76 18.54
N SER A 206 -23.84 2.66 17.71
CA SER A 206 -24.65 3.79 18.16
C SER A 206 -26.07 3.35 18.49
N PHE A 207 -26.61 3.81 19.62
CA PHE A 207 -27.99 3.52 19.99
C PHE A 207 -28.97 4.17 19.00
N GLY A 208 -29.92 3.40 18.49
CA GLY A 208 -30.99 3.89 17.62
C GLY A 208 -30.56 4.26 16.18
N LYS A 209 -29.29 4.04 15.80
CA LYS A 209 -28.78 4.32 14.45
C LYS A 209 -27.97 3.15 13.91
N LYS A 210 -28.04 2.90 12.59
CA LYS A 210 -27.16 1.95 11.92
C LYS A 210 -25.74 2.54 11.87
N THR A 211 -24.82 1.95 12.61
CA THR A 211 -23.39 2.29 12.53
C THR A 211 -22.78 1.53 11.35
N PRO A 212 -22.19 2.19 10.35
CA PRO A 212 -21.52 1.50 9.26
C PRO A 212 -20.23 0.82 9.75
N LYS A 213 -19.83 -0.26 9.08
CA LYS A 213 -18.47 -0.77 9.24
C LYS A 213 -17.48 0.31 8.77
N ALA A 214 -16.34 0.38 9.44
CA ALA A 214 -15.26 1.30 9.08
C ALA A 214 -13.89 0.65 9.34
N PHE A 215 -12.98 0.84 8.41
CA PHE A 215 -11.59 0.44 8.53
C PHE A 215 -10.69 1.58 8.03
N HIS A 216 -9.80 2.06 8.89
CA HIS A 216 -8.93 3.19 8.61
C HIS A 216 -7.48 2.75 8.47
N GLN A 217 -6.84 3.15 7.39
CA GLN A 217 -5.42 2.93 7.17
C GLN A 217 -4.79 4.14 6.46
N VAL A 218 -3.48 4.27 6.63
CA VAL A 218 -2.67 5.28 5.92
C VAL A 218 -1.64 4.59 5.04
N PHE A 219 -1.39 5.18 3.89
CA PHE A 219 -0.40 4.74 2.90
C PHE A 219 0.70 5.77 2.79
N PHE A 220 1.95 5.32 2.93
CA PHE A 220 3.14 6.13 2.73
C PHE A 220 3.93 5.57 1.56
N HIS A 221 4.30 6.42 0.62
CA HIS A 221 4.96 6.02 -0.61
C HIS A 221 6.33 6.66 -0.74
N TYR A 222 7.25 5.88 -1.29
CA TYR A 222 8.65 6.24 -1.46
C TYR A 222 9.19 5.66 -2.75
N VAL A 223 10.34 6.18 -3.18
CA VAL A 223 11.16 5.60 -4.24
C VAL A 223 12.60 5.46 -3.75
N LEU A 224 13.34 4.51 -4.31
CA LEU A 224 14.78 4.39 -4.04
C LEU A 224 15.49 5.63 -4.54
N ALA A 225 16.32 6.25 -3.68
CA ALA A 225 17.03 7.48 -4.01
C ALA A 225 18.06 7.31 -5.15
N ASP A 226 18.57 6.10 -5.30
CA ASP A 226 19.52 5.69 -6.34
C ASP A 226 18.91 4.75 -7.40
N GLY A 227 17.57 4.63 -7.40
CA GLY A 227 16.81 3.79 -8.33
C GLY A 227 16.37 4.54 -9.59
N GLN A 228 15.89 3.78 -10.57
CA GLN A 228 15.38 4.33 -11.84
C GLN A 228 14.16 5.24 -11.64
N ARG A 229 13.39 5.06 -10.55
CA ARG A 229 12.21 5.84 -10.20
C ARG A 229 12.50 7.04 -9.29
N ALA A 230 13.79 7.36 -9.04
CA ALA A 230 14.18 8.48 -8.18
C ALA A 230 13.56 9.82 -8.61
N HIS A 231 13.32 10.02 -9.89
CA HIS A 231 12.67 11.23 -10.44
C HIS A 231 11.23 11.44 -9.93
N CYS A 232 10.55 10.36 -9.47
CA CYS A 232 9.21 10.44 -8.92
C CYS A 232 9.13 11.11 -7.53
N TYR A 233 10.26 11.48 -6.91
CA TYR A 233 10.27 12.23 -5.64
C TYR A 233 9.55 13.58 -5.75
N MET A 234 9.48 14.13 -6.97
CA MET A 234 8.77 15.37 -7.28
C MET A 234 7.31 15.16 -7.64
N ASP A 235 6.84 13.90 -7.62
CA ASP A 235 5.47 13.58 -8.00
C ASP A 235 4.46 14.26 -7.08
N ARG A 236 3.79 15.26 -7.61
CA ARG A 236 2.69 15.99 -6.98
C ARG A 236 1.36 15.78 -7.72
N SER A 237 1.28 14.77 -8.55
CA SER A 237 0.12 14.48 -9.40
C SER A 237 -1.04 13.89 -8.57
N ARG A 238 -1.52 14.68 -7.57
CA ARG A 238 -2.66 14.36 -6.71
C ARG A 238 -3.45 15.61 -6.38
#